data_1c9ca43d7de2d956f0d53b3ec5d807a8
#
_entry.id   1c9ca43d7de2d956f0d53b3ec5d807a8
#
_cell.length_a   1.000
_cell.length_b   1.000
_cell.length_c   1.000
_cell.angle_alpha   90.00
_cell.angle_beta   90.00
_cell.angle_gamma   90.00
#
_symmetry.space_group_name_H-M   'P 1'
#
loop_
_entity.id
_entity.type
_entity.pdbx_description
1 polymer ?
#
loop_
_entity_poly.entity_id
_entity_poly.type
_entity_poly.pdbx_seq_one_letter_code
_entity_poly.pdbx_strand_id
1 'polypeptide(L)'
;MTSTEHASPSVVLVHGAYADGSSWSEVIRRLQGAGVTAMAVQNPLTSLADDVAHTRYVLALQPGPVILAGHSFAGTVITEAGTHPVVAALVYIAARAPDAGEDYTALARRFPAAPASAGLVYTDGFGALTEDAFLNDFANGVDPAFARVLYAVQGRVSGTLFQDRTTVAAWRSRPAWYAISREDRTISPELQRFMAERMRATTVEIDAGHLSMITHPEEVTQLIMNAVQAVQRSPKAGIAP
;
A
#
# COMPACT_ATOMS: atom_id res chain seq x y z
N MET A 1 -28.08 -13.42 -27.81
CA MET A 1 -26.67 -13.03 -27.69
C MET A 1 -26.55 -12.29 -26.37
N THR A 2 -26.23 -13.00 -25.31
CA THR A 2 -25.99 -12.39 -23.99
C THR A 2 -24.63 -11.74 -24.03
N SER A 3 -24.59 -10.40 -24.05
CA SER A 3 -23.36 -9.66 -23.82
C SER A 3 -22.83 -10.08 -22.45
N THR A 4 -21.70 -10.76 -22.44
CA THR A 4 -20.94 -10.96 -21.19
C THR A 4 -20.54 -9.57 -20.71
N GLU A 5 -21.35 -8.95 -19.85
CA GLU A 5 -20.93 -7.76 -19.09
C GLU A 5 -19.64 -8.14 -18.35
N HIS A 6 -18.55 -7.56 -18.79
CA HIS A 6 -17.28 -7.77 -18.13
C HIS A 6 -17.33 -7.05 -16.78
N ALA A 7 -17.14 -7.81 -15.69
CA ALA A 7 -17.09 -7.23 -14.36
C ALA A 7 -16.07 -6.06 -14.35
N SER A 8 -16.53 -4.89 -13.94
CA SER A 8 -15.68 -3.71 -13.78
C SER A 8 -14.57 -4.00 -12.77
N PRO A 9 -13.36 -3.46 -12.96
CA PRO A 9 -12.31 -3.64 -11.98
C PRO A 9 -12.74 -3.17 -10.60
N SER A 10 -12.43 -3.97 -9.56
CA SER A 10 -12.56 -3.57 -8.16
C SER A 10 -11.19 -3.13 -7.60
N VAL A 11 -11.20 -2.44 -6.46
CA VAL A 11 -10.00 -1.99 -5.76
C VAL A 11 -9.90 -2.70 -4.43
N VAL A 12 -8.76 -3.35 -4.17
CA VAL A 12 -8.42 -3.91 -2.86
C VAL A 12 -7.31 -3.07 -2.25
N LEU A 13 -7.56 -2.56 -1.05
CA LEU A 13 -6.73 -1.60 -0.34
C LEU A 13 -6.08 -2.26 0.88
N VAL A 14 -4.76 -2.19 0.98
CA VAL A 14 -3.99 -2.85 2.04
C VAL A 14 -3.29 -1.79 2.88
N HIS A 15 -3.59 -1.76 4.20
CA HIS A 15 -2.98 -0.81 5.13
C HIS A 15 -1.56 -1.21 5.52
N GLY A 16 -0.75 -0.23 5.92
CA GLY A 16 0.62 -0.41 6.41
C GLY A 16 0.69 -0.84 7.88
N ALA A 17 1.91 -0.94 8.39
CA ALA A 17 2.19 -1.11 9.81
C ALA A 17 1.63 0.09 10.61
N TYR A 18 1.31 -0.13 11.88
CA TYR A 18 0.78 0.89 12.83
C TYR A 18 -0.57 1.50 12.42
N ALA A 19 -1.24 0.94 11.41
CA ALA A 19 -2.52 1.39 10.90
C ALA A 19 -3.49 0.21 10.78
N ASP A 20 -4.70 0.49 10.33
CA ASP A 20 -5.73 -0.48 9.97
C ASP A 20 -6.47 -0.05 8.70
N GLY A 21 -7.46 -0.85 8.27
CA GLY A 21 -8.21 -0.58 7.05
C GLY A 21 -8.99 0.74 7.06
N SER A 22 -9.27 1.32 8.23
CA SER A 22 -9.98 2.60 8.32
C SER A 22 -9.16 3.79 7.81
N SER A 23 -7.84 3.65 7.73
CA SER A 23 -6.95 4.64 7.11
C SER A 23 -7.30 4.94 5.65
N TRP A 24 -8.03 4.05 4.99
CA TRP A 24 -8.51 4.19 3.62
C TRP A 24 -9.91 4.77 3.49
N SER A 25 -10.59 5.13 4.59
CA SER A 25 -12.02 5.52 4.60
C SER A 25 -12.35 6.62 3.57
N GLU A 26 -11.54 7.67 3.48
CA GLU A 26 -11.79 8.76 2.52
C GLU A 26 -11.56 8.33 1.07
N VAL A 27 -10.56 7.51 0.80
CA VAL A 27 -10.31 6.95 -0.53
C VAL A 27 -11.45 6.00 -0.93
N ILE A 28 -11.91 5.13 -0.01
CA ILE A 28 -13.05 4.23 -0.25
C ILE A 28 -14.30 5.02 -0.62
N ARG A 29 -14.63 6.06 0.17
CA ARG A 29 -15.80 6.91 -0.08
C ARG A 29 -15.75 7.55 -1.49
N ARG A 30 -14.57 8.02 -1.93
CA ARG A 30 -14.38 8.63 -3.25
C ARG A 30 -14.49 7.61 -4.38
N LEU A 31 -13.90 6.42 -4.21
CA LEU A 31 -14.01 5.32 -5.18
C LEU A 31 -15.46 4.87 -5.34
N GLN A 32 -16.18 4.70 -4.22
CA GLN A 32 -17.62 4.37 -4.24
C GLN A 32 -18.46 5.46 -4.91
N GLY A 33 -18.15 6.74 -4.63
CA GLY A 33 -18.78 7.88 -5.31
C GLY A 33 -18.54 7.90 -6.82
N ALA A 34 -17.44 7.33 -7.29
CA ALA A 34 -17.12 7.13 -8.71
C ALA A 34 -17.66 5.80 -9.29
N GLY A 35 -18.47 5.04 -8.53
CA GLY A 35 -19.03 3.77 -8.95
C GLY A 35 -18.04 2.59 -8.96
N VAL A 36 -16.91 2.72 -8.27
CA VAL A 36 -15.88 1.67 -8.17
C VAL A 36 -16.04 0.92 -6.85
N THR A 37 -16.17 -0.42 -6.92
CA THR A 37 -16.17 -1.26 -5.73
C THR A 37 -14.80 -1.25 -5.07
N ALA A 38 -14.74 -0.94 -3.79
CA ALA A 38 -13.51 -0.90 -3.00
C ALA A 38 -13.66 -1.68 -1.70
N MET A 39 -12.63 -2.42 -1.32
CA MET A 39 -12.58 -3.19 -0.07
C MET A 39 -11.20 -3.05 0.58
N ALA A 40 -11.17 -2.78 1.88
CA ALA A 40 -9.94 -2.77 2.66
C ALA A 40 -9.68 -4.13 3.30
N VAL A 41 -8.43 -4.56 3.25
CA VAL A 41 -7.93 -5.74 3.99
C VAL A 41 -7.65 -5.33 5.43
N GLN A 42 -7.89 -6.23 6.37
CA GLN A 42 -7.47 -6.10 7.77
C GLN A 42 -6.31 -7.07 8.01
N ASN A 43 -5.08 -6.59 7.91
CA ASN A 43 -3.88 -7.40 8.10
C ASN A 43 -3.56 -7.57 9.59
N PRO A 44 -3.17 -8.78 10.04
CA PRO A 44 -2.85 -9.04 11.44
C PRO A 44 -1.51 -8.44 11.88
N LEU A 45 -0.60 -8.10 10.96
CA LEU A 45 0.75 -7.57 11.23
C LEU A 45 1.62 -8.51 12.09
N THR A 46 1.36 -9.82 12.01
CA THR A 46 2.08 -10.88 12.74
C THR A 46 3.26 -11.44 11.96
N SER A 47 3.11 -11.60 10.64
CA SER A 47 4.17 -11.96 9.69
C SER A 47 3.78 -11.51 8.28
N LEU A 48 4.76 -11.39 7.37
CA LEU A 48 4.48 -11.15 5.95
C LEU A 48 3.58 -12.26 5.37
N ALA A 49 3.81 -13.50 5.76
CA ALA A 49 3.04 -14.65 5.28
C ALA A 49 1.56 -14.55 5.67
N ASP A 50 1.27 -14.15 6.92
CA ASP A 50 -0.11 -13.96 7.40
C ASP A 50 -0.79 -12.80 6.67
N ASP A 51 -0.12 -11.66 6.52
CA ASP A 51 -0.65 -10.48 5.83
C ASP A 51 -0.93 -10.80 4.35
N VAL A 52 -0.04 -11.54 3.70
CA VAL A 52 -0.23 -12.03 2.32
C VAL A 52 -1.40 -13.00 2.23
N ALA A 53 -1.56 -13.91 3.19
CA ALA A 53 -2.66 -14.86 3.22
C ALA A 53 -4.01 -14.14 3.38
N HIS A 54 -4.11 -13.16 4.28
CA HIS A 54 -5.31 -12.32 4.45
C HIS A 54 -5.62 -11.51 3.19
N THR A 55 -4.60 -10.93 2.56
CA THR A 55 -4.76 -10.20 1.29
C THR A 55 -5.25 -11.14 0.18
N ARG A 56 -4.65 -12.32 0.02
CA ARG A 56 -5.07 -13.32 -0.99
C ARG A 56 -6.50 -13.83 -0.75
N TYR A 57 -6.91 -13.97 0.51
CA TYR A 57 -8.29 -14.32 0.84
C TYR A 57 -9.27 -13.26 0.31
N VAL A 58 -9.01 -11.97 0.54
CA VAL A 58 -9.85 -10.89 0.02
C VAL A 58 -9.83 -10.83 -1.51
N LEU A 59 -8.67 -11.07 -2.14
CA LEU A 59 -8.55 -11.14 -3.59
C LEU A 59 -9.40 -12.27 -4.18
N ALA A 60 -9.45 -13.44 -3.54
CA ALA A 60 -10.24 -14.59 -3.99
C ALA A 60 -11.76 -14.33 -3.96
N LEU A 61 -12.21 -13.37 -3.17
CA LEU A 61 -13.63 -12.97 -3.13
C LEU A 61 -14.05 -12.02 -4.26
N GLN A 62 -13.08 -11.51 -5.05
CA GLN A 62 -13.39 -10.52 -6.08
C GLN A 62 -13.89 -11.18 -7.36
N PRO A 63 -15.00 -10.68 -7.94
CA PRO A 63 -15.63 -11.31 -9.11
C PRO A 63 -14.92 -10.99 -10.44
N GLY A 64 -13.98 -10.06 -10.45
CA GLY A 64 -13.33 -9.55 -11.66
C GLY A 64 -11.91 -9.07 -11.41
N PRO A 65 -11.29 -8.37 -12.38
CA PRO A 65 -9.94 -7.87 -12.24
C PRO A 65 -9.82 -6.89 -11.08
N VAL A 66 -8.68 -6.95 -10.37
CA VAL A 66 -8.41 -6.14 -9.19
C VAL A 66 -7.26 -5.17 -9.42
N ILE A 67 -7.45 -3.92 -8.97
CA ILE A 67 -6.36 -3.00 -8.69
C ILE A 67 -5.98 -3.20 -7.21
N LEU A 68 -4.79 -3.71 -6.96
CA LEU A 68 -4.29 -3.96 -5.61
C LEU A 68 -3.43 -2.79 -5.16
N ALA A 69 -3.91 -2.02 -4.17
CA ALA A 69 -3.23 -0.84 -3.66
C ALA A 69 -2.70 -1.08 -2.24
N GLY A 70 -1.46 -0.68 -1.98
CA GLY A 70 -0.82 -0.83 -0.67
C GLY A 70 -0.13 0.43 -0.19
N HIS A 71 -0.29 0.74 1.09
CA HIS A 71 0.37 1.84 1.76
C HIS A 71 1.54 1.34 2.62
N SER A 72 2.66 2.06 2.60
CA SER A 72 3.78 1.83 3.52
C SER A 72 4.31 0.38 3.48
N PHE A 73 4.35 -0.33 4.61
CA PHE A 73 4.74 -1.74 4.70
C PHE A 73 3.90 -2.64 3.77
N ALA A 74 2.62 -2.32 3.58
CA ALA A 74 1.78 -3.12 2.69
C ALA A 74 2.25 -3.14 1.23
N GLY A 75 3.15 -2.25 0.83
CA GLY A 75 3.84 -2.39 -0.44
C GLY A 75 4.63 -3.70 -0.56
N THR A 76 5.23 -4.18 0.54
CA THR A 76 5.85 -5.53 0.60
C THR A 76 4.79 -6.62 0.43
N VAL A 77 3.63 -6.46 1.10
CA VAL A 77 2.52 -7.42 1.00
C VAL A 77 1.97 -7.50 -0.42
N ILE A 78 1.70 -6.36 -1.06
CA ILE A 78 1.17 -6.35 -2.44
C ILE A 78 2.21 -6.79 -3.47
N THR A 79 3.50 -6.61 -3.20
CA THR A 79 4.59 -7.13 -4.02
C THR A 79 4.58 -8.66 -4.06
N GLU A 80 4.27 -9.32 -2.93
CA GLU A 80 4.15 -10.78 -2.83
C GLU A 80 2.77 -11.29 -3.31
N ALA A 81 1.67 -10.67 -2.83
CA ALA A 81 0.31 -11.10 -3.15
C ALA A 81 -0.11 -10.76 -4.59
N GLY A 82 0.53 -9.78 -5.22
CA GLY A 82 0.17 -9.25 -6.54
C GLY A 82 0.35 -10.22 -7.70
N THR A 83 0.98 -11.38 -7.47
CA THR A 83 1.02 -12.49 -8.43
C THR A 83 -0.31 -13.24 -8.55
N HIS A 84 -1.27 -13.00 -7.65
CA HIS A 84 -2.59 -13.63 -7.69
C HIS A 84 -3.26 -13.34 -9.05
N PRO A 85 -3.89 -14.36 -9.69
CA PRO A 85 -4.41 -14.23 -11.07
C PRO A 85 -5.41 -13.09 -11.27
N VAL A 86 -6.20 -12.76 -10.24
CA VAL A 86 -7.21 -11.69 -10.32
C VAL A 86 -6.58 -10.29 -10.35
N VAL A 87 -5.31 -10.12 -9.90
CA VAL A 87 -4.64 -8.82 -9.84
C VAL A 87 -4.24 -8.39 -11.24
N ALA A 88 -4.78 -7.27 -11.69
CA ALA A 88 -4.50 -6.68 -13.00
C ALA A 88 -3.45 -5.56 -12.93
N ALA A 89 -3.37 -4.84 -11.80
CA ALA A 89 -2.45 -3.73 -11.61
C ALA A 89 -2.13 -3.51 -10.13
N LEU A 90 -1.00 -2.83 -9.86
CA LEU A 90 -0.51 -2.52 -8.52
C LEU A 90 -0.43 -1.00 -8.33
N VAL A 91 -0.82 -0.52 -7.14
CA VAL A 91 -0.68 0.89 -6.76
C VAL A 91 0.04 0.99 -5.42
N TYR A 92 1.15 1.69 -5.38
CA TYR A 92 1.98 1.90 -4.20
C TYR A 92 1.79 3.33 -3.68
N ILE A 93 1.44 3.49 -2.42
CA ILE A 93 1.22 4.80 -1.79
C ILE A 93 2.23 4.97 -0.66
N ALA A 94 3.24 5.84 -0.84
CA ALA A 94 4.32 6.02 0.14
C ALA A 94 4.85 4.66 0.66
N ALA A 95 5.09 3.70 -0.24
CA ALA A 95 5.15 2.28 0.11
C ALA A 95 6.50 1.63 -0.19
N ARG A 96 6.78 0.53 0.51
CA ARG A 96 7.90 -0.36 0.19
C ARG A 96 7.62 -1.09 -1.13
N ALA A 97 8.66 -1.30 -1.94
CA ALA A 97 8.55 -2.11 -3.15
C ALA A 97 9.83 -2.94 -3.33
N PRO A 98 10.03 -3.96 -2.46
CA PRO A 98 11.22 -4.81 -2.54
C PRO A 98 11.24 -5.63 -3.83
N ASP A 99 12.44 -6.05 -4.23
CA ASP A 99 12.62 -7.12 -5.20
C ASP A 99 12.53 -8.50 -4.52
N ALA A 100 12.42 -9.56 -5.30
CA ALA A 100 12.41 -10.93 -4.78
C ALA A 100 13.70 -11.22 -3.99
N GLY A 101 13.55 -11.69 -2.74
CA GLY A 101 14.64 -11.97 -1.82
C GLY A 101 15.41 -10.77 -1.27
N GLU A 102 15.01 -9.55 -1.66
CA GLU A 102 15.72 -8.33 -1.24
C GLU A 102 15.59 -8.07 0.26
N ASP A 103 16.71 -7.72 0.88
CA ASP A 103 16.73 -7.15 2.23
C ASP A 103 16.35 -5.67 2.17
N TYR A 104 15.06 -5.38 2.43
CA TYR A 104 14.57 -4.00 2.39
C TYR A 104 15.29 -3.10 3.40
N THR A 105 15.65 -3.62 4.57
CA THR A 105 16.37 -2.84 5.59
C THR A 105 17.77 -2.44 5.10
N ALA A 106 18.47 -3.36 4.45
CA ALA A 106 19.77 -3.06 3.84
C ALA A 106 19.64 -2.07 2.69
N LEU A 107 18.57 -2.18 1.86
CA LEU A 107 18.28 -1.20 0.82
C LEU A 107 18.04 0.19 1.43
N ALA A 108 17.16 0.29 2.44
CA ALA A 108 16.78 1.55 3.06
C ALA A 108 17.97 2.31 3.67
N ARG A 109 18.96 1.58 4.23
CA ARG A 109 20.19 2.18 4.78
C ARG A 109 21.06 2.93 3.75
N ARG A 110 20.80 2.77 2.48
CA ARG A 110 21.52 3.47 1.39
C ARG A 110 20.95 4.87 1.13
N PHE A 111 19.86 5.24 1.79
CA PHE A 111 19.13 6.49 1.64
C PHE A 111 19.06 7.24 2.98
N PRO A 112 18.70 8.53 2.98
CA PRO A 112 18.53 9.27 4.22
C PRO A 112 17.63 8.55 5.22
N ALA A 113 18.04 8.50 6.48
CA ALA A 113 17.26 7.87 7.53
C ALA A 113 15.96 8.65 7.79
N ALA A 114 14.83 7.93 7.83
CA ALA A 114 13.54 8.53 8.16
C ALA A 114 13.36 8.62 9.69
N PRO A 115 12.94 9.77 10.23
CA PRO A 115 12.90 10.03 11.68
C PRO A 115 12.01 9.07 12.47
N ALA A 116 10.87 8.65 11.94
CA ALA A 116 9.90 7.80 12.64
C ALA A 116 10.51 6.51 13.22
N SER A 117 11.54 5.97 12.56
CA SER A 117 12.19 4.74 13.01
C SER A 117 12.86 4.85 14.38
N ALA A 118 13.26 6.05 14.80
CA ALA A 118 13.87 6.29 16.10
C ALA A 118 12.88 6.15 17.27
N GLY A 119 11.58 6.27 17.00
CA GLY A 119 10.53 6.12 17.99
C GLY A 119 9.92 4.74 18.11
N LEU A 120 10.48 3.73 17.42
CA LEU A 120 9.98 2.37 17.48
C LEU A 120 10.40 1.70 18.80
N VAL A 121 9.43 1.29 19.60
CA VAL A 121 9.64 0.58 20.87
C VAL A 121 9.00 -0.80 20.82
N TYR A 122 9.65 -1.77 21.47
CA TYR A 122 9.20 -3.16 21.53
C TYR A 122 8.82 -3.56 22.94
N THR A 123 7.69 -4.25 23.08
CA THR A 123 7.23 -4.85 24.33
C THR A 123 6.66 -6.24 23.99
N ASP A 124 7.13 -7.27 24.70
CA ASP A 124 6.67 -8.67 24.54
C ASP A 124 6.67 -9.15 23.06
N GLY A 125 7.70 -8.77 22.32
CA GLY A 125 7.87 -9.19 20.92
C GLY A 125 7.07 -8.38 19.90
N PHE A 126 6.32 -7.35 20.32
CA PHE A 126 5.57 -6.48 19.45
C PHE A 126 6.08 -5.03 19.51
N GLY A 127 6.13 -4.40 18.35
CA GLY A 127 6.55 -3.02 18.17
C GLY A 127 5.38 -2.05 18.04
N ALA A 128 5.56 -0.86 18.55
CA ALA A 128 4.69 0.30 18.36
C ALA A 128 5.54 1.56 18.27
N LEU A 129 5.02 2.61 17.63
CA LEU A 129 5.65 3.93 17.69
C LEU A 129 5.29 4.62 18.99
N THR A 130 6.25 5.34 19.58
CA THR A 130 5.96 6.27 20.66
C THR A 130 4.99 7.35 20.20
N GLU A 131 4.27 7.99 21.12
CA GLU A 131 3.33 9.07 20.79
C GLU A 131 4.03 10.19 20.00
N ASP A 132 5.20 10.62 20.43
CA ASP A 132 5.96 11.67 19.75
C ASP A 132 6.29 11.30 18.30
N ALA A 133 6.88 10.13 18.06
CA ALA A 133 7.21 9.68 16.71
C ALA A 133 5.97 9.42 15.85
N PHE A 134 4.88 8.95 16.46
CA PHE A 134 3.63 8.76 15.73
C PHE A 134 3.05 10.10 15.27
N LEU A 135 2.91 11.07 16.17
CA LEU A 135 2.29 12.36 15.87
C LEU A 135 3.15 13.24 14.96
N ASN A 136 4.46 13.30 15.19
CA ASN A 136 5.34 14.24 14.50
C ASN A 136 6.00 13.68 13.25
N ASP A 137 6.11 12.34 13.12
CA ASP A 137 6.80 11.72 11.99
C ASP A 137 5.88 10.82 11.16
N PHE A 138 5.14 9.87 11.78
CA PHE A 138 4.26 8.96 11.06
C PHE A 138 3.01 9.66 10.55
N ALA A 139 2.37 10.48 11.39
CA ALA A 139 1.16 11.23 11.08
C ALA A 139 1.43 12.72 10.76
N ASN A 140 2.66 13.07 10.34
CA ASN A 140 2.97 14.46 9.99
C ASN A 140 2.03 14.97 8.89
N GLY A 141 1.50 16.18 9.10
CA GLY A 141 0.51 16.81 8.21
C GLY A 141 -0.94 16.39 8.44
N VAL A 142 -1.22 15.40 9.28
CA VAL A 142 -2.59 15.04 9.70
C VAL A 142 -3.07 16.06 10.76
N ASP A 143 -4.38 16.36 10.75
CA ASP A 143 -4.99 17.18 11.84
C ASP A 143 -4.60 16.63 13.20
N PRO A 144 -4.11 17.45 14.13
CA PRO A 144 -3.56 16.97 15.41
C PRO A 144 -4.57 16.21 16.29
N ALA A 145 -5.86 16.56 16.23
CA ALA A 145 -6.88 15.84 16.99
C ALA A 145 -7.12 14.44 16.39
N PHE A 146 -7.17 14.36 15.06
CA PHE A 146 -7.32 13.09 14.37
C PHE A 146 -6.06 12.22 14.47
N ALA A 147 -4.86 12.80 14.42
CA ALA A 147 -3.60 12.07 14.63
C ALA A 147 -3.54 11.36 15.99
N ARG A 148 -4.08 11.98 17.07
CA ARG A 148 -4.21 11.32 18.37
C ARG A 148 -5.19 10.14 18.37
N VAL A 149 -6.27 10.22 17.59
CA VAL A 149 -7.20 9.09 17.40
C VAL A 149 -6.47 7.96 16.70
N LEU A 150 -5.73 8.26 15.62
CA LEU A 150 -4.94 7.26 14.89
C LEU A 150 -3.86 6.62 15.80
N TYR A 151 -3.20 7.40 16.64
CA TYR A 151 -2.26 6.88 17.63
C TYR A 151 -2.92 5.90 18.61
N ALA A 152 -4.11 6.24 19.11
CA ALA A 152 -4.82 5.39 20.06
C ALA A 152 -5.26 4.03 19.47
N VAL A 153 -5.47 3.98 18.16
CA VAL A 153 -5.86 2.75 17.43
C VAL A 153 -4.70 2.10 16.68
N GLN A 154 -3.45 2.58 16.84
CA GLN A 154 -2.34 2.01 16.11
C GLN A 154 -2.21 0.50 16.36
N GLY A 155 -2.13 -0.27 15.27
CA GLY A 155 -1.86 -1.70 15.32
C GLY A 155 -0.42 -1.97 15.75
N ARG A 156 -0.23 -2.89 16.72
CA ARG A 156 1.10 -3.39 17.07
C ARG A 156 1.59 -4.33 16.00
N VAL A 157 2.89 -4.29 15.72
CA VAL A 157 3.52 -5.12 14.69
C VAL A 157 4.43 -6.16 15.34
N SER A 158 4.47 -7.37 14.80
CA SER A 158 5.45 -8.38 15.25
C SER A 158 6.87 -7.85 15.08
N GLY A 159 7.74 -8.13 16.05
CA GLY A 159 9.15 -7.71 16.02
C GLY A 159 9.95 -8.28 14.84
N THR A 160 9.44 -9.32 14.19
CA THR A 160 10.06 -9.94 13.01
C THR A 160 9.48 -9.45 11.68
N LEU A 161 8.33 -8.76 11.70
CA LEU A 161 7.58 -8.38 10.49
C LEU A 161 8.44 -7.69 9.42
N PHE A 162 9.37 -6.83 9.83
CA PHE A 162 10.21 -6.07 8.90
C PHE A 162 11.47 -6.82 8.45
N GLN A 163 11.70 -8.04 8.94
CA GLN A 163 12.83 -8.89 8.56
C GLN A 163 12.44 -9.88 7.45
N ASP A 164 11.13 -10.09 7.26
CA ASP A 164 10.61 -10.98 6.22
C ASP A 164 10.93 -10.42 4.82
N ARG A 165 11.18 -11.34 3.89
CA ARG A 165 11.50 -11.00 2.49
C ARG A 165 10.45 -11.58 1.56
N THR A 166 10.16 -10.85 0.49
CA THR A 166 9.32 -11.37 -0.59
C THR A 166 10.03 -12.47 -1.36
N THR A 167 9.29 -13.47 -1.81
CA THR A 167 9.81 -14.55 -2.67
C THR A 167 9.68 -14.18 -4.14
N VAL A 168 8.78 -13.26 -4.46
CA VAL A 168 8.50 -12.75 -5.80
C VAL A 168 8.41 -11.22 -5.79
N ALA A 169 8.47 -10.60 -6.96
CA ALA A 169 8.25 -9.18 -7.16
C ALA A 169 7.19 -8.98 -8.24
N ALA A 170 5.91 -8.92 -7.84
CA ALA A 170 4.78 -8.84 -8.78
C ALA A 170 4.86 -7.63 -9.72
N TRP A 171 5.47 -6.52 -9.30
CA TRP A 171 5.69 -5.33 -10.12
C TRP A 171 6.59 -5.57 -11.35
N ARG A 172 7.31 -6.70 -11.42
CA ARG A 172 8.08 -7.08 -12.61
C ARG A 172 7.19 -7.57 -13.75
N SER A 173 5.98 -8.01 -13.47
CA SER A 173 5.04 -8.59 -14.44
C SER A 173 3.68 -7.89 -14.47
N ARG A 174 3.43 -6.95 -13.58
CA ARG A 174 2.18 -6.18 -13.51
C ARG A 174 2.47 -4.70 -13.72
N PRO A 175 1.59 -3.97 -14.44
CA PRO A 175 1.69 -2.52 -14.48
C PRO A 175 1.55 -1.93 -13.08
N ALA A 176 2.37 -0.92 -12.78
CA ALA A 176 2.45 -0.33 -11.45
C ALA A 176 2.32 1.19 -11.50
N TRP A 177 1.68 1.73 -10.46
CA TRP A 177 1.58 3.17 -10.16
C TRP A 177 2.18 3.44 -8.79
N TYR A 178 2.71 4.63 -8.60
CA TYR A 178 3.33 5.00 -7.32
C TYR A 178 3.05 6.46 -6.97
N ALA A 179 2.49 6.69 -5.77
CA ALA A 179 2.42 8.02 -5.16
C ALA A 179 3.62 8.20 -4.20
N ILE A 180 4.46 9.16 -4.52
CA ILE A 180 5.62 9.57 -3.70
C ILE A 180 5.17 10.70 -2.79
N SER A 181 5.30 10.53 -1.48
CA SER A 181 5.05 11.57 -0.49
C SER A 181 6.33 12.37 -0.24
N ARG A 182 6.36 13.64 -0.63
CA ARG A 182 7.58 14.46 -0.60
C ARG A 182 8.05 14.83 0.80
N GLU A 183 7.13 14.88 1.77
CA GLU A 183 7.40 15.24 3.16
C GLU A 183 7.36 14.01 4.08
N ASP A 184 7.50 12.81 3.51
CA ASP A 184 7.47 11.55 4.26
C ASP A 184 8.63 11.45 5.24
N ARG A 185 8.30 11.28 6.53
CA ARG A 185 9.24 11.13 7.64
C ARG A 185 9.34 9.67 8.14
N THR A 186 8.71 8.73 7.41
CA THR A 186 8.68 7.29 7.73
C THR A 186 9.42 6.45 6.67
N ILE A 187 9.27 6.78 5.39
CA ILE A 187 10.03 6.22 4.27
C ILE A 187 10.63 7.37 3.48
N SER A 188 11.98 7.44 3.40
CA SER A 188 12.67 8.51 2.68
C SER A 188 12.08 8.73 1.27
N PRO A 189 11.75 9.98 0.90
CA PRO A 189 11.26 10.28 -0.45
C PRO A 189 12.24 9.87 -1.56
N GLU A 190 13.55 9.92 -1.29
CA GLU A 190 14.57 9.47 -2.23
C GLU A 190 14.50 7.95 -2.45
N LEU A 191 14.25 7.19 -1.38
CA LEU A 191 14.03 5.74 -1.50
C LEU A 191 12.74 5.44 -2.26
N GLN A 192 11.67 6.20 -2.04
CA GLN A 192 10.41 6.07 -2.77
C GLN A 192 10.65 6.30 -4.28
N ARG A 193 11.37 7.37 -4.66
CA ARG A 193 11.72 7.65 -6.06
C ARG A 193 12.54 6.53 -6.68
N PHE A 194 13.55 6.03 -5.96
CA PHE A 194 14.37 4.91 -6.43
C PHE A 194 13.52 3.66 -6.72
N MET A 195 12.60 3.30 -5.81
CA MET A 195 11.72 2.14 -6.00
C MET A 195 10.75 2.34 -7.15
N ALA A 196 10.14 3.52 -7.26
CA ALA A 196 9.22 3.87 -8.35
C ALA A 196 9.89 3.82 -9.73
N GLU A 197 11.11 4.36 -9.83
CA GLU A 197 11.93 4.32 -11.05
C GLU A 197 12.31 2.87 -11.42
N ARG A 198 12.81 2.09 -10.45
CA ARG A 198 13.16 0.68 -10.65
C ARG A 198 12.00 -0.15 -11.18
N MET A 199 10.80 0.11 -10.70
CA MET A 199 9.57 -0.54 -11.16
C MET A 199 9.06 -0.01 -12.50
N ARG A 200 9.60 1.10 -13.00
CA ARG A 200 9.04 1.86 -14.12
C ARG A 200 7.57 2.22 -13.90
N ALA A 201 7.22 2.56 -12.66
CA ALA A 201 5.86 2.88 -12.29
C ALA A 201 5.41 4.22 -12.90
N THR A 202 4.12 4.34 -13.21
CA THR A 202 3.51 5.66 -13.45
C THR A 202 3.45 6.39 -12.12
N THR A 203 4.18 7.52 -11.98
CA THR A 203 4.37 8.21 -10.71
C THR A 203 3.60 9.51 -10.61
N VAL A 204 3.24 9.86 -9.38
CA VAL A 204 2.84 11.21 -8.95
C VAL A 204 3.61 11.55 -7.67
N GLU A 205 4.02 12.80 -7.52
CA GLU A 205 4.57 13.31 -6.27
C GLU A 205 3.53 14.20 -5.59
N ILE A 206 3.29 13.95 -4.31
CA ILE A 206 2.30 14.67 -3.48
C ILE A 206 3.03 15.41 -2.37
N ASP A 207 2.68 16.67 -2.14
CA ASP A 207 3.22 17.47 -1.03
C ASP A 207 2.54 17.07 0.28
N ALA A 208 2.83 15.85 0.72
CA ALA A 208 2.20 15.18 1.84
C ALA A 208 3.23 14.44 2.70
N GLY A 209 2.87 14.23 3.97
CA GLY A 209 3.56 13.27 4.84
C GLY A 209 3.24 11.83 4.50
N HIS A 210 3.60 10.91 5.41
CA HIS A 210 3.47 9.47 5.18
C HIS A 210 2.03 9.01 4.94
N LEU A 211 1.05 9.60 5.64
CA LEU A 211 -0.37 9.24 5.53
C LEU A 211 -1.09 10.03 4.43
N SER A 212 -0.52 10.07 3.22
CA SER A 212 -1.08 10.84 2.10
C SER A 212 -2.49 10.42 1.71
N MET A 213 -2.90 9.16 1.92
CA MET A 213 -4.28 8.72 1.68
C MET A 213 -5.29 9.34 2.66
N ILE A 214 -4.82 9.91 3.78
CA ILE A 214 -5.64 10.65 4.77
C ILE A 214 -5.63 12.14 4.46
N THR A 215 -4.44 12.71 4.22
CA THR A 215 -4.28 14.18 4.04
C THR A 215 -4.58 14.64 2.63
N HIS A 216 -4.35 13.79 1.63
CA HIS A 216 -4.52 14.06 0.19
C HIS A 216 -5.31 12.93 -0.50
N PRO A 217 -6.51 12.61 0.01
CA PRO A 217 -7.29 11.47 -0.49
C PRO A 217 -7.73 11.63 -1.94
N GLU A 218 -7.84 12.87 -2.44
CA GLU A 218 -8.23 13.15 -3.82
C GLU A 218 -7.14 12.71 -4.80
N GLU A 219 -5.89 13.13 -4.58
CA GLU A 219 -4.75 12.80 -5.43
C GLU A 219 -4.48 11.30 -5.41
N VAL A 220 -4.56 10.67 -4.22
CA VAL A 220 -4.40 9.22 -4.08
C VAL A 220 -5.52 8.48 -4.82
N THR A 221 -6.77 8.92 -4.68
CA THR A 221 -7.90 8.33 -5.41
C THR A 221 -7.72 8.50 -6.91
N GLN A 222 -7.27 9.66 -7.38
CA GLN A 222 -7.04 9.90 -8.81
C GLN A 222 -5.98 8.96 -9.38
N LEU A 223 -4.89 8.70 -8.64
CA LEU A 223 -3.87 7.74 -9.07
C LEU A 223 -4.46 6.32 -9.19
N ILE A 224 -5.26 5.89 -8.22
CA ILE A 224 -5.94 4.60 -8.27
C ILE A 224 -6.91 4.53 -9.45
N MET A 225 -7.68 5.60 -9.70
CA MET A 225 -8.61 5.69 -10.84
C MET A 225 -7.88 5.63 -12.18
N ASN A 226 -6.67 6.18 -12.29
CA ASN A 226 -5.84 6.06 -13.49
C ASN A 226 -5.48 4.59 -13.76
N ALA A 227 -5.18 3.81 -12.72
CA ALA A 227 -4.94 2.37 -12.84
C ALA A 227 -6.22 1.61 -13.25
N VAL A 228 -7.38 1.94 -12.64
CA VAL A 228 -8.69 1.38 -13.01
C VAL A 228 -8.97 1.61 -14.50
N GLN A 229 -8.84 2.84 -14.98
CA GLN A 229 -9.09 3.20 -16.38
C GLN A 229 -8.11 2.52 -17.34
N ALA A 230 -6.84 2.37 -16.95
CA ALA A 230 -5.85 1.67 -17.77
C ALA A 230 -6.22 0.20 -17.97
N VAL A 231 -6.64 -0.47 -16.89
CA VAL A 231 -7.09 -1.87 -16.94
C VAL A 231 -8.37 -2.02 -17.79
N GLN A 232 -9.33 -1.10 -17.66
CA GLN A 232 -10.55 -1.10 -18.47
C GLN A 232 -10.27 -0.94 -19.97
N ARG A 233 -9.25 -0.16 -20.34
CA ARG A 233 -8.86 0.09 -21.74
C ARG A 233 -7.98 -0.99 -22.35
N SER A 234 -7.34 -1.83 -21.52
CA SER A 234 -6.45 -2.89 -22.02
C SER A 234 -7.27 -3.99 -22.70
N PRO A 235 -7.04 -4.29 -23.99
CA PRO A 235 -7.65 -5.44 -24.64
C PRO A 235 -7.18 -6.69 -23.89
N LYS A 236 -8.08 -7.62 -23.58
CA LYS A 236 -7.71 -8.90 -22.96
C LYS A 236 -6.61 -9.56 -23.78
N ALA A 237 -5.46 -9.85 -23.16
CA ALA A 237 -4.64 -10.95 -23.62
C ALA A 237 -5.54 -12.20 -23.62
N GLY A 238 -5.87 -12.71 -24.81
CA GLY A 238 -6.77 -13.84 -24.96
C GLY A 238 -6.25 -15.00 -24.11
N ILE A 239 -7.13 -15.52 -23.26
CA ILE A 239 -6.94 -16.86 -22.69
C ILE A 239 -7.07 -17.76 -23.94
N ALA A 240 -5.93 -18.22 -24.44
CA ALA A 240 -5.94 -19.31 -25.41
C ALA A 240 -6.57 -20.54 -24.73
N PRO A 241 -7.41 -21.29 -25.47
CA PRO A 241 -8.10 -22.47 -24.96
C PRO A 241 -7.15 -23.57 -24.52
#